data_113fe495dfc351a73068ac06d9a9f243
#
_entry.id   113fe495dfc351a73068ac06d9a9f243
#
_cell.length_a   1.000
_cell.length_b   1.000
_cell.length_c   1.000
_cell.angle_alpha   90.00
_cell.angle_beta   90.00
_cell.angle_gamma   90.00
#
_symmetry.space_group_name_H-M   'P 1'
#
loop_
_entity.id
_entity.type
_entity.pdbx_description
1 polymer ?
#
loop_
_entity_poly.entity_id
_entity_poly.type
_entity_poly.pdbx_seq_one_letter_code
_entity_poly.pdbx_strand_id
1 'polypeptide(L)'
;MLYPNGKLTEEQIRTAILKVARYNVFELTEAMLAGDLARLNRMLDGLKGEGEPLVLILWSVTEELRLLSKLKAASDAGESVQQLMRANRVWGNKERLYPNALRRIQPLKLRRAMQVAAGLDRQVKGLYAADLPADPWDGLRLVGNLLR
;
A
#
# COMPACT_ATOMS: atom_id res chain seq x y z
N MET A 1 -7.47 24.67 -18.47
CA MET A 1 -8.14 23.45 -18.93
C MET A 1 -7.13 22.52 -19.59
N LEU A 2 -7.03 21.30 -19.13
CA LEU A 2 -6.04 20.34 -19.61
C LEU A 2 -6.32 19.84 -21.04
N TYR A 3 -7.55 19.91 -21.47
CA TYR A 3 -7.98 19.36 -22.77
C TYR A 3 -8.72 20.41 -23.56
N PRO A 4 -8.15 20.88 -24.69
CA PRO A 4 -8.78 21.89 -25.51
C PRO A 4 -10.11 21.36 -26.10
N ASN A 5 -11.07 22.26 -26.28
CA ASN A 5 -12.37 22.00 -26.89
C ASN A 5 -13.33 21.10 -26.08
N GLY A 6 -13.01 20.79 -24.83
CA GLY A 6 -13.87 19.99 -23.98
C GLY A 6 -14.12 18.54 -24.42
N LYS A 7 -13.43 18.09 -25.47
CA LYS A 7 -13.53 16.73 -25.98
C LYS A 7 -12.33 15.91 -25.50
N LEU A 8 -12.59 14.84 -24.82
CA LEU A 8 -11.56 13.91 -24.35
C LEU A 8 -11.53 12.70 -25.28
N THR A 9 -10.32 12.30 -25.69
CA THR A 9 -10.13 11.00 -26.34
C THR A 9 -10.25 9.89 -25.33
N GLU A 10 -10.58 8.70 -25.79
CA GLU A 10 -10.63 7.50 -24.95
C GLU A 10 -9.30 7.28 -24.21
N GLU A 11 -8.18 7.49 -24.89
CA GLU A 11 -6.84 7.37 -24.32
C GLU A 11 -6.59 8.41 -23.20
N GLN A 12 -7.00 9.66 -23.41
CA GLN A 12 -6.87 10.72 -22.41
C GLN A 12 -7.66 10.42 -21.15
N ILE A 13 -8.89 9.90 -21.33
CA ILE A 13 -9.75 9.49 -20.21
C ILE A 13 -9.08 8.36 -19.43
N ARG A 14 -8.57 7.35 -20.12
CA ARG A 14 -7.87 6.22 -19.51
C ARG A 14 -6.66 6.68 -18.70
N THR A 15 -5.85 7.57 -19.26
CA THR A 15 -4.67 8.13 -18.59
C THR A 15 -5.06 8.90 -17.33
N ALA A 16 -6.11 9.71 -17.40
CA ALA A 16 -6.61 10.47 -16.25
C ALA A 16 -7.09 9.55 -15.13
N ILE A 17 -7.83 8.49 -15.47
CA ILE A 17 -8.32 7.50 -14.50
C ILE A 17 -7.14 6.79 -13.81
N LEU A 18 -6.13 6.38 -14.58
CA LEU A 18 -4.95 5.73 -14.03
C LEU A 18 -4.17 6.63 -13.08
N LYS A 19 -4.07 7.93 -13.37
CA LYS A 19 -3.41 8.90 -12.49
C LYS A 19 -4.15 9.06 -11.17
N VAL A 20 -5.48 9.14 -11.21
CA VAL A 20 -6.31 9.26 -10.01
C VAL A 20 -6.17 8.00 -9.15
N ALA A 21 -6.23 6.82 -9.77
CA ALA A 21 -6.07 5.55 -9.06
C ALA A 21 -4.70 5.46 -8.36
N ARG A 22 -3.62 5.86 -9.03
CA ARG A 22 -2.27 5.87 -8.44
C ARG A 22 -2.19 6.81 -7.25
N TYR A 23 -2.77 7.98 -7.35
CA TYR A 23 -2.77 8.96 -6.26
C TYR A 23 -3.49 8.41 -5.03
N ASN A 24 -4.67 7.83 -5.22
CA ASN A 24 -5.44 7.24 -4.13
C ASN A 24 -4.71 6.07 -3.46
N VAL A 25 -4.05 5.22 -4.24
CA VAL A 25 -3.28 4.09 -3.72
C VAL A 25 -2.05 4.58 -2.97
N PHE A 26 -1.40 5.63 -3.45
CA PHE A 26 -0.26 6.26 -2.76
C PHE A 26 -0.69 6.79 -1.38
N GLU A 27 -1.82 7.48 -1.29
CA GLU A 27 -2.35 7.96 -0.02
C GLU A 27 -2.74 6.81 0.92
N LEU A 28 -3.23 5.70 0.37
CA LEU A 28 -3.56 4.50 1.14
C LEU A 28 -2.31 3.95 1.84
N THR A 29 -1.21 3.81 1.11
CA THR A 29 0.05 3.32 1.68
C THR A 29 0.65 4.31 2.68
N GLU A 30 0.46 5.61 2.50
CA GLU A 30 0.82 6.60 3.52
C GLU A 30 0.03 6.39 4.82
N ALA A 31 -1.27 6.20 4.74
CA ALA A 31 -2.10 5.94 5.92
C ALA A 31 -1.66 4.66 6.64
N MET A 32 -1.29 3.64 5.87
CA MET A 32 -0.76 2.39 6.39
C MET A 32 0.54 2.59 7.16
N LEU A 33 1.49 3.33 6.61
CA LEU A 33 2.76 3.65 7.26
C LEU A 33 2.58 4.52 8.51
N ALA A 34 1.62 5.43 8.47
CA ALA A 34 1.32 6.31 9.61
C ALA A 34 0.63 5.55 10.74
N GLY A 35 0.09 4.36 10.50
CA GLY A 35 -0.69 3.63 11.48
C GLY A 35 -2.07 4.25 11.72
N ASP A 36 -2.54 5.06 10.80
CA ASP A 36 -3.85 5.73 10.88
C ASP A 36 -4.93 4.79 10.34
N LEU A 37 -5.44 3.93 11.21
CA LEU A 37 -6.44 2.92 10.84
C LEU A 37 -7.76 3.52 10.41
N ALA A 38 -8.18 4.61 11.03
CA ALA A 38 -9.44 5.26 10.66
C ALA A 38 -9.38 5.77 9.22
N ARG A 39 -8.28 6.43 8.86
CA ARG A 39 -8.06 6.91 7.49
C ARG A 39 -7.95 5.74 6.52
N LEU A 40 -7.17 4.71 6.89
CA LEU A 40 -7.00 3.51 6.07
C LEU A 40 -8.35 2.87 5.74
N ASN A 41 -9.19 2.67 6.75
CA ASN A 41 -10.49 2.04 6.56
C ASN A 41 -11.42 2.88 5.69
N ARG A 42 -11.44 4.21 5.88
CA ARG A 42 -12.22 5.11 5.02
C ARG A 42 -11.76 5.03 3.57
N MET A 43 -10.46 4.99 3.34
CA MET A 43 -9.89 4.91 1.99
C MET A 43 -10.20 3.57 1.33
N LEU A 44 -10.12 2.47 2.07
CA LEU A 44 -10.49 1.16 1.55
C LEU A 44 -11.98 1.09 1.18
N ASP A 45 -12.85 1.64 2.01
CA ASP A 45 -14.28 1.72 1.71
C ASP A 45 -14.54 2.54 0.45
N GLY A 46 -13.85 3.68 0.30
CA GLY A 46 -13.96 4.53 -0.88
C GLY A 46 -13.49 3.84 -2.15
N LEU A 47 -12.33 3.20 -2.11
CA LEU A 47 -11.77 2.47 -3.24
C LEU A 47 -12.67 1.29 -3.67
N LYS A 48 -13.19 0.55 -2.69
CA LYS A 48 -14.13 -0.53 -2.94
C LYS A 48 -15.43 -0.01 -3.59
N GLY A 49 -15.96 1.09 -3.05
CA GLY A 49 -17.19 1.70 -3.57
C GLY A 49 -17.04 2.27 -4.97
N GLU A 50 -15.87 2.74 -5.33
CA GLU A 50 -15.55 3.25 -6.67
C GLU A 50 -15.23 2.13 -7.66
N GLY A 51 -15.14 0.89 -7.21
CA GLY A 51 -14.81 -0.25 -8.07
C GLY A 51 -13.36 -0.29 -8.53
N GLU A 52 -12.45 0.29 -7.75
CA GLU A 52 -11.02 0.28 -8.08
C GLU A 52 -10.47 -1.15 -8.13
N PRO A 53 -9.53 -1.43 -9.07
CA PRO A 53 -8.97 -2.78 -9.20
C PRO A 53 -8.20 -3.20 -7.95
N LEU A 54 -8.67 -4.26 -7.30
CA LEU A 54 -8.05 -4.78 -6.09
C LEU A 54 -6.60 -5.25 -6.34
N VAL A 55 -6.33 -5.79 -7.51
CA VAL A 55 -4.99 -6.25 -7.91
C VAL A 55 -3.97 -5.12 -7.84
N LEU A 56 -4.33 -3.93 -8.31
CA LEU A 56 -3.46 -2.75 -8.28
C LEU A 56 -3.17 -2.30 -6.86
N ILE A 57 -4.20 -2.27 -6.03
CA ILE A 57 -4.09 -1.89 -4.62
C ILE A 57 -3.19 -2.87 -3.88
N LEU A 58 -3.43 -4.15 -4.08
CA LEU A 58 -2.66 -5.22 -3.44
C LEU A 58 -1.19 -5.19 -3.86
N TRP A 59 -0.93 -4.94 -5.15
CA TRP A 59 0.44 -4.81 -5.65
C TRP A 59 1.18 -3.67 -4.94
N SER A 60 0.55 -2.51 -4.80
CA SER A 60 1.15 -1.35 -4.15
C SER A 60 1.39 -1.59 -2.66
N VAL A 61 0.45 -2.23 -1.98
CA VAL A 61 0.59 -2.60 -0.57
C VAL A 61 1.74 -3.59 -0.39
N THR A 62 1.84 -4.58 -1.25
CA THR A 62 2.90 -5.58 -1.20
C THR A 62 4.28 -4.94 -1.41
N GLU A 63 4.41 -4.04 -2.38
CA GLU A 63 5.66 -3.31 -2.63
C GLU A 63 6.06 -2.46 -1.42
N GLU A 64 5.09 -1.81 -0.79
CA GLU A 64 5.36 -1.02 0.42
C GLU A 64 5.83 -1.91 1.58
N LEU A 65 5.21 -3.07 1.77
CA LEU A 65 5.64 -4.02 2.80
C LEU A 65 7.05 -4.55 2.54
N ARG A 66 7.40 -4.82 1.28
CA ARG A 66 8.75 -5.27 0.91
C ARG A 66 9.78 -4.21 1.24
N LEU A 67 9.50 -2.95 0.89
CA LEU A 67 10.41 -1.86 1.20
C LEU A 67 10.55 -1.66 2.71
N LEU A 68 9.45 -1.70 3.44
CA LEU A 68 9.44 -1.61 4.90
C LEU A 68 10.28 -2.72 5.53
N SER A 69 10.15 -3.94 5.05
CA SER A 69 10.95 -5.07 5.52
C SER A 69 12.43 -4.88 5.24
N LYS A 70 12.78 -4.39 4.06
CA LYS A 70 14.15 -4.10 3.66
C LYS A 70 14.79 -3.02 4.53
N LEU A 71 14.05 -1.94 4.78
CA LEU A 71 14.52 -0.84 5.64
C LEU A 71 14.66 -1.28 7.10
N LYS A 72 13.74 -2.13 7.57
CA LYS A 72 13.80 -2.68 8.92
C LYS A 72 15.05 -3.52 9.11
N ALA A 73 15.35 -4.41 8.17
CA ALA A 73 16.56 -5.24 8.20
C ALA A 73 17.83 -4.39 8.18
N ALA A 74 17.87 -3.35 7.36
CA ALA A 74 18.99 -2.43 7.29
C ALA A 74 19.19 -1.66 8.59
N SER A 75 18.11 -1.20 9.19
CA SER A 75 18.12 -0.50 10.47
C SER A 75 18.68 -1.41 11.57
N ASP A 76 18.23 -2.66 11.62
CA ASP A 76 18.68 -3.63 12.61
C ASP A 76 20.16 -4.01 12.41
N ALA A 77 20.66 -3.95 11.17
CA ALA A 77 22.07 -4.21 10.84
C ALA A 77 22.97 -2.97 11.03
N GLY A 78 22.41 -1.84 11.45
CA GLY A 78 23.17 -0.60 11.60
C GLY A 78 23.49 0.12 10.30
N GLU A 79 22.85 -0.26 9.20
CA GLU A 79 23.04 0.39 7.91
C GLU A 79 22.26 1.71 7.81
N SER A 80 22.64 2.55 6.84
CA SER A 80 21.97 3.83 6.63
C SER A 80 20.61 3.66 5.99
N VAL A 81 19.55 3.85 6.77
CA VAL A 81 18.17 3.84 6.29
C VAL A 81 17.93 4.97 5.29
N GLN A 82 18.53 6.14 5.52
CA GLN A 82 18.38 7.28 4.60
C GLN A 82 18.93 7.00 3.21
N GLN A 83 20.08 6.34 3.12
CA GLN A 83 20.66 5.97 1.82
C GLN A 83 19.76 4.99 1.07
N LEU A 84 19.21 4.01 1.79
CA LEU A 84 18.27 3.06 1.19
C LEU A 84 16.96 3.72 0.74
N MET A 85 16.44 4.67 1.51
CA MET A 85 15.27 5.42 1.11
C MET A 85 15.52 6.19 -0.19
N ARG A 86 16.67 6.84 -0.30
CA ARG A 86 17.05 7.55 -1.53
C ARG A 86 17.20 6.61 -2.71
N ALA A 87 17.84 5.47 -2.51
CA ALA A 87 18.03 4.47 -3.55
C ALA A 87 16.69 3.90 -4.05
N ASN A 88 15.68 3.86 -3.19
CA ASN A 88 14.34 3.39 -3.53
C ASN A 88 13.37 4.51 -3.85
N ARG A 89 13.87 5.72 -4.05
CA ARG A 89 13.10 6.91 -4.44
C ARG A 89 11.99 7.24 -3.44
N VAL A 90 12.27 7.10 -2.17
CA VAL A 90 11.36 7.52 -1.10
C VAL A 90 11.64 8.99 -0.79
N TRP A 91 10.63 9.82 -0.96
CA TRP A 91 10.72 11.25 -0.65
C TRP A 91 9.38 11.77 -0.16
N GLY A 92 9.38 13.04 0.26
CA GLY A 92 8.18 13.72 0.69
C GLY A 92 7.64 13.18 2.00
N ASN A 93 6.33 12.99 2.06
CA ASN A 93 5.65 12.60 3.30
C ASN A 93 6.03 11.20 3.77
N LYS A 94 6.23 10.27 2.86
CA LYS A 94 6.66 8.91 3.23
C LYS A 94 8.01 8.87 3.91
N GLU A 95 8.96 9.70 3.45
CA GLU A 95 10.28 9.81 4.10
C GLU A 95 10.16 10.16 5.57
N ARG A 96 9.19 10.99 5.93
CA ARG A 96 8.93 11.37 7.32
C ARG A 96 8.23 10.29 8.12
N LEU A 97 7.43 9.45 7.46
CA LEU A 97 6.66 8.41 8.12
C LEU A 97 7.49 7.17 8.46
N TYR A 98 8.50 6.85 7.67
CA TYR A 98 9.30 5.64 7.85
C TYR A 98 10.01 5.54 9.20
N PRO A 99 10.64 6.58 9.74
CA PRO A 99 11.33 6.44 11.04
C PRO A 99 10.40 5.97 12.15
N ASN A 100 9.20 6.52 12.24
CA ASN A 100 8.21 6.08 13.23
C ASN A 100 7.73 4.65 12.95
N ALA A 101 7.44 4.34 11.68
CA ALA A 101 6.99 3.01 11.29
C ALA A 101 8.04 1.95 11.66
N LEU A 102 9.32 2.22 11.40
CA LEU A 102 10.40 1.29 11.70
C LEU A 102 10.54 1.03 13.21
N ARG A 103 10.29 2.03 14.04
CA ARG A 103 10.34 1.86 15.51
C ARG A 103 9.10 1.17 16.05
N ARG A 104 7.93 1.48 15.50
CA ARG A 104 6.64 1.02 16.00
C ARG A 104 6.30 -0.41 15.60
N ILE A 105 6.60 -0.78 14.37
CA ILE A 105 6.16 -2.05 13.80
C ILE A 105 7.06 -3.19 14.28
N GLN A 106 6.45 -4.19 14.92
CA GLN A 106 7.16 -5.35 15.40
C GLN A 106 7.53 -6.29 14.25
N PRO A 107 8.74 -6.89 14.26
CA PRO A 107 9.19 -7.76 13.15
C PRO A 107 8.25 -8.94 12.87
N LEU A 108 7.70 -9.56 13.90
CA LEU A 108 6.78 -10.68 13.73
C LEU A 108 5.47 -10.25 13.09
N LYS A 109 4.98 -9.06 13.44
CA LYS A 109 3.76 -8.50 12.84
C LYS A 109 3.99 -8.12 11.39
N LEU A 110 5.14 -7.57 11.07
CA LEU A 110 5.50 -7.26 9.68
C LEU A 110 5.57 -8.53 8.84
N ARG A 111 6.20 -9.58 9.37
CA ARG A 111 6.25 -10.89 8.69
C ARG A 111 4.85 -11.43 8.45
N ARG A 112 3.98 -11.35 9.46
CA ARG A 112 2.60 -11.80 9.32
C ARG A 112 1.84 -10.98 8.27
N ALA A 113 2.04 -9.66 8.24
CA ALA A 113 1.44 -8.79 7.24
C ALA A 113 1.87 -9.19 5.82
N MET A 114 3.14 -9.51 5.62
CA MET A 114 3.65 -9.98 4.34
C MET A 114 3.04 -11.33 3.93
N GLN A 115 2.86 -12.24 4.88
CA GLN A 115 2.20 -13.54 4.64
C GLN A 115 0.73 -13.33 4.25
N VAL A 116 0.03 -12.43 4.93
CA VAL A 116 -1.36 -12.09 4.60
C VAL A 116 -1.44 -11.51 3.20
N ALA A 117 -0.56 -10.59 2.85
CA ALA A 117 -0.54 -10.00 1.52
C ALA A 117 -0.29 -11.05 0.43
N ALA A 118 0.63 -11.99 0.65
CA ALA A 118 0.88 -13.09 -0.29
C ALA A 118 -0.34 -14.00 -0.43
N GLY A 119 -1.04 -14.28 0.67
CA GLY A 119 -2.28 -15.03 0.66
C GLY A 119 -3.40 -14.32 -0.09
N LEU A 120 -3.52 -13.01 0.09
CA LEU A 120 -4.49 -12.18 -0.64
C LEU A 120 -4.23 -12.21 -2.14
N ASP A 121 -2.97 -12.18 -2.56
CA ASP A 121 -2.60 -12.29 -3.98
C ASP A 121 -3.14 -13.60 -4.56
N ARG A 122 -2.98 -14.71 -3.85
CA ARG A 122 -3.53 -16.00 -4.28
C ARG A 122 -5.06 -15.99 -4.29
N GLN A 123 -5.68 -15.44 -3.27
CA GLN A 123 -7.14 -15.36 -3.16
C GLN A 123 -7.75 -14.57 -4.34
N VAL A 124 -7.15 -13.44 -4.69
CA VAL A 124 -7.59 -12.61 -5.82
C VAL A 124 -7.46 -13.35 -7.15
N LYS A 125 -6.47 -14.24 -7.26
CA LYS A 125 -6.26 -15.08 -8.46
C LYS A 125 -7.12 -16.34 -8.47
N GLY A 126 -8.00 -16.51 -7.48
CA GLY A 126 -8.88 -17.68 -7.38
C GLY A 126 -8.22 -18.92 -6.79
N LEU A 127 -7.04 -18.80 -6.21
CA LEU A 127 -6.33 -19.89 -5.56
C LEU A 127 -6.70 -19.97 -4.07
N TYR A 128 -6.54 -21.16 -3.50
CA TYR A 128 -6.78 -21.33 -2.07
C TYR A 128 -5.78 -20.57 -1.22
N ALA A 129 -6.29 -19.90 -0.19
CA ALA A 129 -5.49 -19.21 0.81
C ALA A 129 -6.10 -19.48 2.20
N ALA A 130 -5.34 -20.13 3.08
CA ALA A 130 -5.79 -20.49 4.42
C ALA A 130 -5.79 -19.27 5.35
N ASP A 131 -6.69 -19.27 6.31
CA ASP A 131 -6.72 -18.32 7.44
C ASP A 131 -6.89 -16.85 7.03
N LEU A 132 -7.55 -16.62 5.90
CA LEU A 132 -7.87 -15.27 5.44
C LEU A 132 -9.36 -14.98 5.52
N PRO A 133 -9.74 -13.71 5.73
CA PRO A 133 -11.13 -13.30 5.57
C PRO A 133 -11.66 -13.65 4.18
N ALA A 134 -12.95 -13.95 4.09
CA ALA A 134 -13.58 -14.26 2.81
C ALA A 134 -13.53 -13.07 1.84
N ASP A 135 -13.66 -11.86 2.36
CA ASP A 135 -13.55 -10.62 1.58
C ASP A 135 -12.10 -10.13 1.57
N PRO A 136 -11.45 -10.03 0.40
CA PRO A 136 -10.06 -9.54 0.31
C PRO A 136 -9.88 -8.13 0.86
N TRP A 137 -10.90 -7.29 0.82
CA TRP A 137 -10.82 -5.94 1.40
C TRP A 137 -10.63 -6.01 2.93
N ASP A 138 -11.25 -6.98 3.57
CA ASP A 138 -11.04 -7.23 5.01
C ASP A 138 -9.63 -7.75 5.27
N GLY A 139 -9.06 -8.49 4.34
CA GLY A 139 -7.66 -8.90 4.39
C GLY A 139 -6.71 -7.72 4.36
N LEU A 140 -6.99 -6.70 3.56
CA LEU A 140 -6.21 -5.46 3.55
C LEU A 140 -6.33 -4.69 4.88
N ARG A 141 -7.50 -4.70 5.51
CA ARG A 141 -7.68 -4.12 6.85
C ARG A 141 -6.84 -4.86 7.88
N LEU A 142 -6.77 -6.17 7.78
CA LEU A 142 -5.93 -6.99 8.65
C LEU A 142 -4.46 -6.61 8.50
N VAL A 143 -3.97 -6.41 7.28
CA VAL A 143 -2.59 -5.93 7.04
C VAL A 143 -2.36 -4.61 7.78
N GLY A 144 -3.26 -3.65 7.64
CA GLY A 144 -3.16 -2.36 8.34
C GLY A 144 -3.11 -2.51 9.86
N ASN A 145 -3.94 -3.38 10.41
CA ASN A 145 -3.97 -3.65 11.86
C ASN A 145 -2.66 -4.25 12.37
N LEU A 146 -2.02 -5.09 11.56
CA LEU A 146 -0.74 -5.70 11.93
C LEU A 146 0.40 -4.67 11.95
N LEU A 147 0.29 -3.61 11.18
CA LEU A 147 1.30 -2.56 11.09
C LEU A 147 1.09 -1.43 12.10
N ARG A 148 0.05 -1.49 12.87
CA ARG A 148 -0.30 -0.50 13.88
C ARG A 148 0.72 -0.39 15.01
#